data_493438dea5e63990a4d98c90df75e88a
#
_entry.id   493438dea5e63990a4d98c90df75e88a
#
_cell.length_a   1.000
_cell.length_b   1.000
_cell.length_c   1.000
_cell.angle_alpha   90.00
_cell.angle_beta   90.00
_cell.angle_gamma   90.00
#
_symmetry.space_group_name_H-M   'P 1'
#
loop_
_entity.id
_entity.type
_entity.pdbx_description
1 polymer ?
#
loop_
_entity_poly.entity_id
_entity_poly.type
_entity_poly.pdbx_seq_one_letter_code
_entity_poly.pdbx_strand_id
1 'polypeptide(L)'
;MCQNHTGNTITQEDLNALASLAGYTLPTPAQLEGTVLPQGWSVVPGEIPAPYEAELYMGISDAEGGEGTRRRSTTGENGRSRNLVFPPAPEPLPYPIVDNHTHMDLLDGEVEISARDALDAGEKLGIGAIVQVGCDIPSSLYAVAAAQADERVLAAVAIHPNTAPELAQAGTLDEALATLDRLAATDRVRAIGETGLDYFRTGEEGKEAQHYSFREHIRLAKKHNLALQIHDRDAHEDVVRILDEEGAPERTVFHCYSGGPELAAICNE
;
A
#
# COMPACT_ATOMS: atom_id res chain seq x y z
N MET A 1 6.00 2.94 28.33
CA MET A 1 5.78 1.48 28.44
C MET A 1 4.78 1.13 27.34
N CYS A 2 5.28 0.68 26.20
CA CYS A 2 4.40 0.22 25.11
C CYS A 2 3.72 -1.08 25.55
N GLN A 3 2.40 -1.06 25.64
CA GLN A 3 1.62 -2.27 25.82
C GLN A 3 1.81 -3.14 24.58
N ASN A 4 2.27 -4.37 24.77
CA ASN A 4 2.29 -5.41 23.74
C ASN A 4 0.85 -5.64 23.27
N HIS A 5 0.50 -5.14 22.12
CA HIS A 5 -0.64 -5.65 21.38
C HIS A 5 -0.21 -7.03 20.86
N THR A 6 -0.78 -8.08 21.42
CA THR A 6 -0.78 -9.41 20.79
C THR A 6 -1.63 -9.28 19.53
N GLY A 7 -1.03 -8.85 18.43
CA GLY A 7 -1.67 -8.79 17.14
C GLY A 7 -2.10 -10.20 16.71
N ASN A 8 -3.29 -10.35 16.19
CA ASN A 8 -3.68 -11.57 15.52
C ASN A 8 -2.75 -11.79 14.33
N THR A 9 -2.05 -12.91 14.32
CA THR A 9 -1.25 -13.30 13.17
C THR A 9 -2.20 -13.67 12.05
N ILE A 10 -2.06 -13.05 10.87
CA ILE A 10 -2.78 -13.47 9.66
C ILE A 10 -2.23 -14.84 9.25
N THR A 11 -3.10 -15.81 9.10
CA THR A 11 -2.73 -17.15 8.66
C THR A 11 -2.70 -17.25 7.15
N GLN A 12 -2.08 -18.28 6.60
CA GLN A 12 -2.14 -18.57 5.15
C GLN A 12 -3.59 -18.76 4.67
N GLU A 13 -4.46 -19.30 5.53
CA GLU A 13 -5.88 -19.45 5.23
C GLU A 13 -6.57 -18.09 5.11
N ASP A 14 -6.23 -17.14 5.98
CA ASP A 14 -6.74 -15.76 5.90
C ASP A 14 -6.25 -15.08 4.60
N LEU A 15 -4.98 -15.23 4.25
CA LEU A 15 -4.43 -14.69 3.01
C LEU A 15 -5.11 -15.31 1.78
N ASN A 16 -5.31 -16.63 1.75
CA ASN A 16 -6.00 -17.32 0.68
C ASN A 16 -7.46 -16.86 0.55
N ALA A 17 -8.16 -16.69 1.68
CA ALA A 17 -9.52 -16.16 1.69
C ALA A 17 -9.57 -14.73 1.16
N LEU A 18 -8.67 -13.87 1.61
CA LEU A 18 -8.57 -12.47 1.20
C LEU A 18 -8.22 -12.34 -0.30
N ALA A 19 -7.27 -13.13 -0.77
CA ALA A 19 -6.88 -13.15 -2.17
C ALA A 19 -8.03 -13.66 -3.07
N SER A 20 -8.77 -14.68 -2.62
CA SER A 20 -9.94 -15.19 -3.35
C SER A 20 -11.03 -14.12 -3.47
N LEU A 21 -11.26 -13.32 -2.44
CA LEU A 21 -12.18 -12.18 -2.47
C LEU A 21 -11.75 -11.10 -3.47
N ALA A 22 -10.44 -10.92 -3.64
CA ALA A 22 -9.86 -9.97 -4.60
C ALA A 22 -9.76 -10.54 -6.03
N GLY A 23 -10.24 -11.75 -6.29
CA GLY A 23 -10.09 -12.45 -7.59
C GLY A 23 -8.69 -13.02 -7.81
N TYR A 24 -7.88 -13.11 -6.77
CA TYR A 24 -6.52 -13.61 -6.79
C TYR A 24 -6.46 -15.07 -6.35
N THR A 25 -5.71 -15.90 -7.08
CA THR A 25 -5.39 -17.25 -6.61
C THR A 25 -3.95 -17.26 -6.10
N LEU A 26 -3.78 -17.37 -4.79
CA LEU A 26 -2.45 -17.56 -4.24
C LEU A 26 -1.87 -18.90 -4.65
N PRO A 27 -0.57 -18.97 -4.99
CA PRO A 27 0.07 -20.26 -5.26
C PRO A 27 0.00 -21.13 -4.01
N THR A 28 -0.40 -22.37 -4.19
CA THR A 28 -0.40 -23.36 -3.12
C THR A 28 1.03 -23.76 -2.75
N PRO A 29 1.30 -24.23 -1.52
CA PRO A 29 2.61 -24.80 -1.19
C PRO A 29 3.11 -25.84 -2.18
N ALA A 30 2.21 -26.63 -2.78
CA ALA A 30 2.56 -27.62 -3.81
C ALA A 30 3.00 -26.98 -5.14
N GLN A 31 2.51 -25.79 -5.47
CA GLN A 31 2.95 -25.03 -6.65
C GLN A 31 4.31 -24.36 -6.42
N LEU A 32 4.67 -24.17 -5.15
CA LEU A 32 5.98 -23.67 -4.72
C LEU A 32 7.00 -24.80 -4.55
N GLU A 33 6.55 -26.09 -4.51
CA GLU A 33 7.43 -27.26 -4.51
C GLU A 33 8.27 -27.31 -5.78
N GLY A 34 9.57 -27.15 -5.63
CA GLY A 34 10.52 -27.14 -6.75
C GLY A 34 10.99 -25.76 -7.16
N THR A 35 10.41 -24.70 -6.64
CA THR A 35 10.97 -23.35 -6.77
C THR A 35 12.27 -23.30 -5.96
N VAL A 36 13.37 -22.91 -6.62
CA VAL A 36 14.65 -22.72 -5.92
C VAL A 36 14.53 -21.48 -5.04
N LEU A 37 14.20 -21.71 -3.79
CA LEU A 37 14.17 -20.64 -2.81
C LEU A 37 15.61 -20.18 -2.52
N PRO A 38 15.86 -18.88 -2.39
CA PRO A 38 17.16 -18.38 -2.00
C PRO A 38 17.60 -18.92 -0.63
N GLN A 39 18.89 -18.91 -0.35
CA GLN A 39 19.46 -19.54 0.85
C GLN A 39 18.91 -18.90 2.14
N GLY A 40 18.28 -19.68 2.96
CA GLY A 40 17.70 -19.24 4.25
C GLY A 40 16.16 -19.23 4.32
N TRP A 41 15.50 -19.73 3.29
CA TRP A 41 14.05 -19.72 3.14
C TRP A 41 13.40 -21.06 3.47
N SER A 42 12.29 -20.98 4.16
CA SER A 42 11.42 -22.15 4.37
C SER A 42 9.96 -21.72 4.34
N VAL A 43 9.14 -22.46 3.61
CA VAL A 43 7.68 -22.35 3.71
C VAL A 43 7.23 -23.17 4.90
N VAL A 44 6.67 -22.51 5.92
CA VAL A 44 6.06 -23.20 7.06
C VAL A 44 4.54 -23.21 6.82
N PRO A 45 3.92 -24.40 6.67
CA PRO A 45 2.47 -24.49 6.47
C PRO A 45 1.71 -23.83 7.62
N GLY A 46 0.83 -22.87 7.30
CA GLY A 46 -0.04 -22.18 8.26
C GLY A 46 0.54 -20.94 8.92
N GLU A 47 1.79 -20.56 8.64
CA GLU A 47 2.35 -19.28 9.00
C GLU A 47 2.36 -18.35 7.79
N ILE A 48 2.33 -17.04 8.05
CA ILE A 48 2.60 -16.06 6.99
C ILE A 48 3.98 -16.35 6.47
N PRO A 49 4.12 -16.41 5.17
CA PRO A 49 5.36 -16.80 4.55
C PRO A 49 6.54 -16.02 5.07
N ALA A 50 7.66 -16.71 5.25
CA ALA A 50 8.94 -16.09 5.55
C ALA A 50 9.26 -14.98 4.52
N PRO A 51 10.16 -14.05 4.85
CA PRO A 51 10.41 -12.75 4.20
C PRO A 51 10.31 -12.66 2.68
N TYR A 52 10.21 -13.70 2.01
CA TYR A 52 10.38 -13.76 0.58
C TYR A 52 9.16 -14.21 -0.23
N GLU A 53 8.08 -14.55 0.42
CA GLU A 53 6.86 -14.80 -0.34
C GLU A 53 6.23 -13.50 -0.85
N ALA A 54 6.57 -12.34 -0.26
CA ALA A 54 6.29 -11.07 -0.91
C ALA A 54 7.02 -10.95 -2.25
N GLU A 55 8.26 -11.43 -2.35
CA GLU A 55 9.00 -11.50 -3.62
C GLU A 55 8.44 -12.58 -4.56
N LEU A 56 7.99 -13.72 -4.04
CA LEU A 56 7.27 -14.73 -4.82
C LEU A 56 5.93 -14.19 -5.33
N TYR A 57 5.23 -13.40 -4.53
CA TYR A 57 4.05 -12.69 -4.98
C TYR A 57 4.34 -11.71 -6.11
N MET A 58 5.51 -11.07 -6.08
CA MET A 58 5.94 -10.17 -7.15
C MET A 58 6.52 -10.91 -8.35
N GLY A 59 7.27 -12.00 -8.13
CA GLY A 59 8.01 -12.70 -9.18
C GLY A 59 7.22 -13.76 -9.94
N ILE A 60 6.24 -14.40 -9.32
CA ILE A 60 5.45 -15.48 -9.97
C ILE A 60 4.54 -14.91 -11.06
N SER A 61 4.11 -13.66 -10.92
CA SER A 61 3.26 -13.02 -11.91
C SER A 61 4.00 -12.66 -13.20
N ASP A 62 5.33 -12.52 -13.19
CA ASP A 62 6.11 -12.09 -14.35
C ASP A 62 6.55 -13.23 -15.28
N ALA A 63 6.68 -14.44 -14.77
CA ALA A 63 7.18 -15.57 -15.55
C ALA A 63 6.22 -16.04 -16.64
N GLU A 64 4.91 -15.75 -16.53
CA GLU A 64 3.88 -16.23 -17.46
C GLU A 64 2.86 -15.17 -17.92
N GLY A 65 3.13 -13.87 -17.70
CA GLY A 65 2.20 -12.81 -18.12
C GLY A 65 0.88 -12.81 -17.34
N GLY A 66 0.92 -13.25 -16.09
CA GLY A 66 -0.23 -13.26 -15.19
C GLY A 66 -0.63 -11.85 -14.72
N GLU A 67 -1.92 -11.62 -14.51
CA GLU A 67 -2.58 -10.33 -14.23
C GLU A 67 -2.19 -9.64 -12.91
N GLY A 68 -1.06 -9.96 -12.27
CA GLY A 68 -0.74 -9.53 -10.91
C GLY A 68 0.33 -8.47 -10.74
N THR A 69 1.22 -8.28 -11.70
CA THR A 69 2.25 -7.24 -11.61
C THR A 69 1.76 -5.95 -12.23
N ARG A 70 1.74 -4.89 -11.42
CA ARG A 70 1.47 -3.54 -11.88
C ARG A 70 2.71 -2.96 -12.55
N ARG A 71 3.03 -3.38 -13.78
CA ARG A 71 4.00 -2.64 -14.60
C ARG A 71 3.38 -1.31 -15.00
N ARG A 72 4.04 -0.22 -14.68
CA ARG A 72 3.69 1.05 -15.25
C ARG A 72 3.88 1.01 -16.76
N SER A 73 2.94 1.61 -17.49
CA SER A 73 3.01 1.75 -18.94
C SER A 73 4.35 2.37 -19.37
N THR A 74 4.96 1.83 -20.44
CA THR A 74 6.13 2.43 -21.10
C THR A 74 5.84 3.80 -21.72
N THR A 75 4.58 4.19 -21.75
CA THR A 75 4.11 5.48 -22.27
C THR A 75 3.49 6.28 -21.12
N GLY A 76 3.95 7.51 -20.92
CA GLY A 76 3.39 8.42 -19.94
C GLY A 76 1.98 8.91 -20.34
N GLU A 77 1.26 9.50 -19.41
CA GLU A 77 -0.10 10.05 -19.60
C GLU A 77 -0.18 11.09 -20.75
N ASN A 78 0.95 11.73 -21.05
CA ASN A 78 1.09 12.69 -22.16
C ASN A 78 1.45 12.02 -23.52
N GLY A 79 1.39 10.70 -23.63
CA GLY A 79 1.73 9.92 -24.82
C GLY A 79 3.23 9.86 -25.13
N ARG A 80 4.11 10.40 -24.27
CA ARG A 80 5.55 10.32 -24.46
C ARG A 80 6.11 9.02 -23.89
N SER A 81 7.13 8.47 -24.58
CA SER A 81 7.90 7.33 -24.06
C SER A 81 8.55 7.70 -22.72
N ARG A 82 8.44 6.83 -21.74
CA ARG A 82 9.08 6.97 -20.42
C ARG A 82 10.52 6.50 -20.52
N ASN A 83 11.43 7.19 -19.81
CA ASN A 83 12.77 6.68 -19.57
C ASN A 83 12.69 5.72 -18.39
N LEU A 84 12.92 4.43 -18.64
CA LEU A 84 12.87 3.37 -17.63
C LEU A 84 14.25 3.05 -17.04
N VAL A 85 15.31 3.72 -17.52
CA VAL A 85 16.67 3.55 -16.98
C VAL A 85 16.73 4.20 -15.59
N PHE A 86 17.17 3.44 -14.60
CA PHE A 86 17.38 3.99 -13.25
C PHE A 86 18.44 5.10 -13.29
N PRO A 87 18.19 6.23 -12.63
CA PRO A 87 19.19 7.28 -12.49
C PRO A 87 20.37 6.76 -11.65
N PRO A 88 21.55 7.39 -11.77
CA PRO A 88 22.64 7.10 -10.86
C PRO A 88 22.21 7.32 -9.41
N ALA A 89 22.74 6.51 -8.49
CA ALA A 89 22.44 6.68 -7.08
C ALA A 89 22.84 8.10 -6.62
N PRO A 90 22.01 8.78 -5.85
CA PRO A 90 22.35 10.08 -5.28
C PRO A 90 23.40 9.96 -4.19
N GLU A 91 23.93 11.08 -3.72
CA GLU A 91 24.77 11.11 -2.53
C GLU A 91 23.95 10.70 -1.29
N PRO A 92 24.56 9.96 -0.35
CA PRO A 92 23.87 9.59 0.88
C PRO A 92 23.38 10.79 1.67
N LEU A 93 22.22 10.63 2.31
CA LEU A 93 21.66 11.65 3.17
C LEU A 93 22.56 11.88 4.41
N PRO A 94 22.68 13.12 4.91
CA PRO A 94 23.50 13.43 6.07
C PRO A 94 22.95 12.85 7.38
N TYR A 95 21.67 12.50 7.41
CA TYR A 95 20.97 11.88 8.53
C TYR A 95 20.02 10.81 8.01
N PRO A 96 19.83 9.71 8.77
CA PRO A 96 18.84 8.71 8.37
C PRO A 96 17.42 9.27 8.45
N ILE A 97 16.60 8.88 7.49
CA ILE A 97 15.18 9.23 7.42
C ILE A 97 14.31 7.98 7.30
N VAL A 98 13.02 8.15 7.49
CA VAL A 98 11.99 7.19 7.09
C VAL A 98 11.29 7.74 5.86
N ASP A 99 11.23 6.95 4.78
CA ASP A 99 10.39 7.26 3.63
C ASP A 99 8.96 6.83 3.96
N ASN A 100 8.07 7.79 4.06
CA ASN A 100 6.71 7.52 4.52
C ASN A 100 5.74 7.10 3.43
N HIS A 101 6.20 6.97 2.16
CA HIS A 101 5.30 6.62 1.06
C HIS A 101 6.02 5.95 -0.10
N THR A 102 5.96 4.63 -0.15
CA THR A 102 6.58 3.82 -1.20
C THR A 102 5.62 2.79 -1.78
N HIS A 103 5.87 2.41 -3.04
CA HIS A 103 5.14 1.38 -3.77
C HIS A 103 6.12 0.39 -4.40
N MET A 104 6.74 -0.47 -3.59
CA MET A 104 7.67 -1.49 -4.07
C MET A 104 6.99 -2.60 -4.91
N ASP A 105 5.66 -2.70 -4.83
CA ASP A 105 4.83 -3.56 -5.68
C ASP A 105 4.69 -3.05 -7.11
N LEU A 106 5.12 -1.81 -7.39
CA LEU A 106 5.09 -1.22 -8.71
C LEU A 106 6.44 -1.34 -9.41
N LEU A 107 6.51 -2.19 -10.43
CA LEU A 107 7.70 -2.31 -11.27
C LEU A 107 7.75 -1.14 -12.26
N ASP A 108 8.71 -0.24 -12.08
CA ASP A 108 8.79 1.02 -12.85
C ASP A 108 10.10 1.18 -13.63
N GLY A 109 10.96 0.17 -13.70
CA GLY A 109 12.25 0.20 -14.39
C GLY A 109 12.38 -0.82 -15.53
N GLU A 110 13.49 -0.73 -16.29
CA GLU A 110 13.88 -1.75 -17.28
C GLU A 110 14.29 -3.07 -16.61
N VAL A 111 14.85 -2.96 -15.41
CA VAL A 111 15.36 -4.08 -14.63
C VAL A 111 14.47 -4.24 -13.40
N GLU A 112 14.08 -5.45 -13.12
CA GLU A 112 13.42 -5.77 -11.86
C GLU A 112 14.43 -5.69 -10.72
N ILE A 113 14.03 -4.98 -9.66
CA ILE A 113 14.77 -4.90 -8.42
C ILE A 113 13.94 -5.57 -7.35
N SER A 114 14.51 -6.53 -6.65
CA SER A 114 13.81 -7.14 -5.53
C SER A 114 13.56 -6.10 -4.42
N ALA A 115 12.51 -6.30 -3.64
CA ALA A 115 12.22 -5.43 -2.48
C ALA A 115 13.44 -5.35 -1.54
N ARG A 116 14.13 -6.46 -1.34
CA ARG A 116 15.36 -6.50 -0.54
C ARG A 116 16.47 -5.63 -1.12
N ASP A 117 16.75 -5.76 -2.42
CA ASP A 117 17.79 -4.95 -3.06
C ASP A 117 17.45 -3.47 -3.03
N ALA A 118 16.16 -3.12 -3.18
CA ALA A 118 15.68 -1.75 -3.05
C ALA A 118 15.88 -1.21 -1.62
N LEU A 119 15.55 -2.00 -0.59
CA LEU A 119 15.77 -1.65 0.82
C LEU A 119 17.26 -1.51 1.13
N ASP A 120 18.09 -2.44 0.68
CA ASP A 120 19.54 -2.41 0.89
C ASP A 120 20.22 -1.23 0.18
N ALA A 121 19.69 -0.84 -0.98
CA ALA A 121 20.13 0.36 -1.69
C ALA A 121 19.70 1.63 -0.94
N GLY A 122 18.47 1.69 -0.47
CA GLY A 122 17.93 2.79 0.32
C GLY A 122 18.71 3.00 1.62
N GLU A 123 19.00 1.93 2.36
CA GLU A 123 19.76 1.97 3.61
C GLU A 123 21.16 2.57 3.42
N LYS A 124 21.86 2.20 2.34
CA LYS A 124 23.16 2.79 1.97
C LYS A 124 23.09 4.30 1.70
N LEU A 125 21.93 4.79 1.35
CA LEU A 125 21.64 6.20 1.09
C LEU A 125 21.07 6.94 2.30
N GLY A 126 20.86 6.24 3.44
CA GLY A 126 20.33 6.84 4.67
C GLY A 126 18.81 6.70 4.82
N ILE A 127 18.14 5.86 4.03
CA ILE A 127 16.72 5.52 4.25
C ILE A 127 16.67 4.32 5.19
N GLY A 128 16.45 4.58 6.48
CA GLY A 128 16.50 3.56 7.52
C GLY A 128 15.23 2.70 7.63
N ALA A 129 14.11 3.20 7.13
CA ALA A 129 12.85 2.48 7.07
C ALA A 129 11.92 3.10 6.02
N ILE A 130 10.92 2.33 5.59
CA ILE A 130 9.90 2.79 4.65
C ILE A 130 8.50 2.45 5.13
N VAL A 131 7.50 3.14 4.58
CA VAL A 131 6.10 2.74 4.63
C VAL A 131 5.70 2.25 3.25
N GLN A 132 5.45 0.96 3.11
CA GLN A 132 4.87 0.37 1.91
C GLN A 132 3.36 0.62 1.92
N VAL A 133 2.85 1.21 0.85
CA VAL A 133 1.49 1.75 0.79
C VAL A 133 0.62 0.93 -0.15
N GLY A 134 -0.50 0.43 0.39
CA GLY A 134 -1.53 -0.27 -0.36
C GLY A 134 -2.53 0.71 -1.00
N CYS A 135 -2.97 0.40 -2.21
CA CYS A 135 -3.97 1.16 -2.97
C CYS A 135 -5.25 0.36 -3.26
N ASP A 136 -5.21 -0.94 -3.01
CA ASP A 136 -6.27 -1.92 -3.16
C ASP A 136 -5.98 -3.14 -2.27
N ILE A 137 -6.84 -4.15 -2.32
CA ILE A 137 -6.64 -5.33 -1.47
C ILE A 137 -5.34 -6.08 -1.81
N PRO A 138 -5.01 -6.36 -3.08
CA PRO A 138 -3.74 -7.02 -3.42
C PRO A 138 -2.51 -6.27 -2.90
N SER A 139 -2.40 -4.98 -3.17
CA SER A 139 -1.26 -4.18 -2.72
C SER A 139 -1.22 -3.98 -1.20
N SER A 140 -2.39 -3.95 -0.53
CA SER A 140 -2.48 -3.92 0.93
C SER A 140 -1.99 -5.23 1.57
N LEU A 141 -2.32 -6.38 0.96
CA LEU A 141 -1.79 -7.69 1.37
C LEU A 141 -0.27 -7.74 1.18
N TYR A 142 0.22 -7.26 0.04
CA TYR A 142 1.65 -7.13 -0.21
C TYR A 142 2.33 -6.26 0.85
N ALA A 143 1.76 -5.09 1.18
CA ALA A 143 2.31 -4.19 2.19
C ALA A 143 2.45 -4.87 3.56
N VAL A 144 1.41 -5.61 3.98
CA VAL A 144 1.42 -6.37 5.23
C VAL A 144 2.51 -7.45 5.19
N ALA A 145 2.57 -8.25 4.12
CA ALA A 145 3.56 -9.31 3.97
C ALA A 145 5.00 -8.74 4.00
N ALA A 146 5.26 -7.67 3.25
CA ALA A 146 6.56 -7.01 3.23
C ALA A 146 6.97 -6.48 4.62
N ALA A 147 6.01 -5.88 5.36
CA ALA A 147 6.27 -5.36 6.71
C ALA A 147 6.54 -6.46 7.74
N GLN A 148 5.99 -7.65 7.55
CA GLN A 148 6.29 -8.81 8.40
C GLN A 148 7.62 -9.46 8.03
N ALA A 149 8.01 -9.32 6.78
CA ALA A 149 9.19 -9.93 6.21
C ALA A 149 10.50 -9.16 6.52
N ASP A 150 10.46 -7.85 6.61
CA ASP A 150 11.63 -7.01 6.85
C ASP A 150 11.32 -5.92 7.89
N GLU A 151 12.16 -5.82 8.91
CA GLU A 151 11.98 -4.85 10.00
C GLU A 151 12.08 -3.38 9.57
N ARG A 152 12.65 -3.11 8.41
CA ARG A 152 12.73 -1.77 7.81
C ARG A 152 11.41 -1.34 7.16
N VAL A 153 10.43 -2.26 6.99
CA VAL A 153 9.16 -2.00 6.34
C VAL A 153 8.04 -1.84 7.36
N LEU A 154 7.25 -0.80 7.23
CA LEU A 154 5.96 -0.63 7.85
C LEU A 154 4.88 -0.64 6.77
N ALA A 155 3.65 -1.01 7.10
CA ALA A 155 2.56 -1.08 6.14
C ALA A 155 1.54 0.04 6.35
N ALA A 156 1.02 0.54 5.23
CA ALA A 156 -0.25 1.25 5.15
C ALA A 156 -1.20 0.45 4.25
N VAL A 157 -2.48 0.41 4.61
CA VAL A 157 -3.50 -0.39 3.91
C VAL A 157 -4.72 0.47 3.58
N ALA A 158 -5.18 0.41 2.33
CA ALA A 158 -6.33 1.21 1.90
C ALA A 158 -6.92 0.75 0.55
N ILE A 159 -8.07 1.36 0.21
CA ILE A 159 -8.59 1.48 -1.15
C ILE A 159 -8.34 2.91 -1.61
N HIS A 160 -7.54 3.06 -2.65
CA HIS A 160 -7.26 4.34 -3.30
C HIS A 160 -8.55 4.96 -3.88
N PRO A 161 -8.70 6.28 -3.88
CA PRO A 161 -9.91 6.93 -4.40
C PRO A 161 -10.27 6.54 -5.84
N ASN A 162 -9.31 6.25 -6.70
CA ASN A 162 -9.60 5.81 -8.07
C ASN A 162 -10.11 4.36 -8.15
N THR A 163 -9.85 3.52 -7.15
CA THR A 163 -10.33 2.13 -7.09
C THR A 163 -11.73 2.04 -6.46
N ALA A 164 -12.08 2.98 -5.58
CA ALA A 164 -13.35 2.96 -4.85
C ALA A 164 -14.60 2.97 -5.78
N PRO A 165 -14.68 3.76 -6.87
CA PRO A 165 -15.81 3.72 -7.80
C PRO A 165 -15.96 2.37 -8.53
N GLU A 166 -14.87 1.73 -8.89
CA GLU A 166 -14.89 0.41 -9.56
C GLU A 166 -15.45 -0.66 -8.64
N LEU A 167 -15.00 -0.68 -7.38
CA LEU A 167 -15.50 -1.61 -6.36
C LEU A 167 -16.97 -1.32 -6.00
N ALA A 168 -17.37 -0.06 -5.93
CA ALA A 168 -18.77 0.32 -5.70
C ALA A 168 -19.67 -0.14 -6.85
N GLN A 169 -19.24 0.05 -8.10
CA GLN A 169 -19.98 -0.42 -9.27
C GLN A 169 -20.09 -1.96 -9.30
N ALA A 170 -19.06 -2.66 -8.85
CA ALA A 170 -19.08 -4.12 -8.72
C ALA A 170 -19.88 -4.61 -7.49
N GLY A 171 -20.26 -3.72 -6.58
CA GLY A 171 -20.96 -4.07 -5.32
C GLY A 171 -20.06 -4.75 -4.29
N THR A 172 -18.74 -4.57 -4.36
CA THR A 172 -17.74 -5.22 -3.52
C THR A 172 -16.98 -4.26 -2.59
N LEU A 173 -17.32 -2.96 -2.60
CA LEU A 173 -16.59 -1.96 -1.81
C LEU A 173 -16.69 -2.24 -0.30
N ASP A 174 -17.88 -2.60 0.22
CA ASP A 174 -18.04 -2.89 1.65
C ASP A 174 -17.26 -4.12 2.09
N GLU A 175 -17.15 -5.14 1.23
CA GLU A 175 -16.36 -6.33 1.48
C GLU A 175 -14.86 -6.02 1.50
N ALA A 176 -14.39 -5.17 0.59
CA ALA A 176 -13.02 -4.66 0.57
C ALA A 176 -12.71 -3.86 1.84
N LEU A 177 -13.60 -2.96 2.27
CA LEU A 177 -13.46 -2.20 3.51
C LEU A 177 -13.43 -3.10 4.76
N ALA A 178 -14.27 -4.14 4.80
CA ALA A 178 -14.23 -5.13 5.88
C ALA A 178 -12.92 -5.94 5.89
N THR A 179 -12.32 -6.14 4.73
CA THR A 179 -10.99 -6.76 4.60
C THR A 179 -9.91 -5.84 5.14
N LEU A 180 -9.95 -4.55 4.80
CA LEU A 180 -9.01 -3.56 5.36
C LEU A 180 -9.12 -3.46 6.88
N ASP A 181 -10.32 -3.55 7.45
CA ASP A 181 -10.53 -3.56 8.90
C ASP A 181 -9.76 -4.71 9.58
N ARG A 182 -9.71 -5.89 8.96
CA ARG A 182 -8.92 -7.02 9.45
C ARG A 182 -7.43 -6.77 9.28
N LEU A 183 -6.99 -6.28 8.13
CA LEU A 183 -5.58 -5.96 7.86
C LEU A 183 -5.06 -4.88 8.80
N ALA A 184 -5.85 -3.86 9.10
CA ALA A 184 -5.50 -2.76 10.00
C ALA A 184 -5.16 -3.23 11.43
N ALA A 185 -5.70 -4.38 11.85
CA ALA A 185 -5.40 -4.98 13.15
C ALA A 185 -4.07 -5.75 13.18
N THR A 186 -3.40 -5.92 12.03
CA THR A 186 -2.16 -6.69 11.92
C THR A 186 -0.97 -5.93 12.50
N ASP A 187 -0.04 -6.66 13.11
CA ASP A 187 1.21 -6.06 13.56
C ASP A 187 1.96 -5.41 12.39
N ARG A 188 2.68 -4.31 12.68
CA ARG A 188 3.43 -3.47 11.74
C ARG A 188 2.60 -2.66 10.74
N VAL A 189 1.27 -2.79 10.68
CA VAL A 189 0.43 -1.78 10.04
C VAL A 189 0.44 -0.52 10.91
N ARG A 190 0.74 0.63 10.30
CA ARG A 190 0.89 1.90 11.00
C ARG A 190 0.01 3.01 10.44
N ALA A 191 -0.56 2.79 9.27
CA ALA A 191 -1.45 3.76 8.65
C ALA A 191 -2.62 3.08 7.91
N ILE A 192 -3.71 3.81 7.82
CA ILE A 192 -4.77 3.63 6.85
C ILE A 192 -4.45 4.61 5.71
N GLY A 193 -4.12 4.10 4.55
CA GLY A 193 -3.67 4.86 3.39
C GLY A 193 -3.05 3.96 2.31
N GLU A 194 -3.08 4.41 1.08
CA GLU A 194 -3.43 5.71 0.53
C GLU A 194 -4.94 5.80 0.24
N THR A 195 -5.61 6.75 0.85
CA THR A 195 -7.05 7.00 0.70
C THR A 195 -7.32 8.49 0.56
N GLY A 196 -8.52 8.88 0.19
CA GLY A 196 -8.87 10.30 0.01
C GLY A 196 -9.73 10.52 -1.22
N LEU A 197 -9.45 11.62 -1.97
CA LEU A 197 -10.22 12.02 -3.13
C LEU A 197 -9.32 12.38 -4.32
N ASP A 198 -9.77 11.99 -5.53
CA ASP A 198 -9.10 12.32 -6.80
C ASP A 198 -10.14 12.76 -7.84
N TYR A 199 -10.31 14.06 -8.01
CA TYR A 199 -11.25 14.63 -8.98
C TYR A 199 -10.60 14.88 -10.35
N PHE A 200 -9.29 14.66 -10.46
CA PHE A 200 -8.60 14.72 -11.74
C PHE A 200 -8.88 13.47 -12.59
N ARG A 201 -8.95 12.30 -11.97
CA ARG A 201 -9.14 11.02 -12.68
C ARG A 201 -10.56 10.49 -12.60
N THR A 202 -11.34 10.95 -11.63
CA THR A 202 -12.70 10.47 -11.40
C THR A 202 -13.70 11.58 -11.72
N GLY A 203 -14.67 11.28 -12.60
CA GLY A 203 -15.78 12.17 -12.91
C GLY A 203 -16.82 12.24 -11.78
N GLU A 204 -17.85 13.06 -12.00
CA GLU A 204 -18.94 13.26 -11.00
C GLU A 204 -19.58 11.96 -10.54
N GLU A 205 -19.70 10.97 -11.44
CA GLU A 205 -20.31 9.67 -11.19
C GLU A 205 -19.59 8.83 -10.14
N GLY A 206 -18.29 9.06 -9.93
CA GLY A 206 -17.48 8.31 -8.97
C GLY A 206 -17.28 9.00 -7.61
N LYS A 207 -17.63 10.28 -7.49
CA LYS A 207 -17.37 11.07 -6.28
C LYS A 207 -18.04 10.52 -5.04
N GLU A 208 -19.30 10.08 -5.15
CA GLU A 208 -20.04 9.54 -4.02
C GLU A 208 -19.35 8.29 -3.43
N ALA A 209 -18.86 7.41 -4.30
CA ALA A 209 -18.10 6.24 -3.87
C ALA A 209 -16.78 6.61 -3.20
N GLN A 210 -16.06 7.62 -3.72
CA GLN A 210 -14.85 8.13 -3.09
C GLN A 210 -15.16 8.74 -1.71
N HIS A 211 -16.19 9.57 -1.59
CA HIS A 211 -16.60 10.16 -0.32
C HIS A 211 -16.97 9.09 0.72
N TYR A 212 -17.74 8.08 0.32
CA TYR A 212 -18.09 6.96 1.18
C TYR A 212 -16.85 6.22 1.64
N SER A 213 -16.01 5.81 0.70
CA SER A 213 -14.76 5.10 0.99
C SER A 213 -13.86 5.91 1.92
N PHE A 214 -13.65 7.20 1.67
CA PHE A 214 -12.81 8.07 2.48
C PHE A 214 -13.33 8.18 3.93
N ARG A 215 -14.64 8.35 4.13
CA ARG A 215 -15.25 8.36 5.47
C ARG A 215 -14.99 7.05 6.22
N GLU A 216 -15.14 5.91 5.56
CA GLU A 216 -14.88 4.61 6.18
C GLU A 216 -13.39 4.46 6.55
N HIS A 217 -12.45 4.93 5.72
CA HIS A 217 -11.03 4.92 6.05
C HIS A 217 -10.70 5.81 7.26
N ILE A 218 -11.32 6.99 7.38
CA ILE A 218 -11.19 7.83 8.57
C ILE A 218 -11.67 7.08 9.82
N ARG A 219 -12.80 6.37 9.74
CA ARG A 219 -13.33 5.56 10.84
C ARG A 219 -12.40 4.42 11.21
N LEU A 220 -11.84 3.72 10.20
CA LEU A 220 -10.85 2.66 10.42
C LEU A 220 -9.58 3.19 11.10
N ALA A 221 -9.04 4.33 10.64
CA ALA A 221 -7.87 4.94 11.25
C ALA A 221 -8.11 5.26 12.73
N LYS A 222 -9.25 5.83 13.07
CA LYS A 222 -9.64 6.10 14.47
C LYS A 222 -9.87 4.83 15.27
N LYS A 223 -10.57 3.85 14.71
CA LYS A 223 -10.85 2.55 15.36
C LYS A 223 -9.58 1.83 15.80
N HIS A 224 -8.58 1.79 14.92
CA HIS A 224 -7.32 1.09 15.15
C HIS A 224 -6.22 1.98 15.71
N ASN A 225 -6.49 3.28 15.96
CA ASN A 225 -5.50 4.26 16.39
C ASN A 225 -4.28 4.30 15.47
N LEU A 226 -4.51 4.30 14.16
CA LEU A 226 -3.50 4.38 13.11
C LEU A 226 -3.43 5.79 12.52
N ALA A 227 -2.32 6.10 11.86
CA ALA A 227 -2.23 7.31 11.06
C ALA A 227 -3.17 7.21 9.85
N LEU A 228 -3.65 8.36 9.36
CA LEU A 228 -4.36 8.48 8.10
C LEU A 228 -3.43 9.08 7.05
N GLN A 229 -3.26 8.42 5.89
CA GLN A 229 -2.41 8.90 4.81
C GLN A 229 -3.28 9.24 3.60
N ILE A 230 -3.33 10.53 3.26
CA ILE A 230 -4.31 11.11 2.36
C ILE A 230 -3.70 11.38 0.98
N HIS A 231 -4.39 10.87 -0.05
CA HIS A 231 -4.34 11.30 -1.43
C HIS A 231 -5.33 12.44 -1.65
N ASP A 232 -4.86 13.56 -2.15
CA ASP A 232 -5.70 14.72 -2.45
C ASP A 232 -5.30 15.31 -3.81
N ARG A 233 -6.15 15.12 -4.82
CA ARG A 233 -5.92 15.65 -6.14
C ARG A 233 -7.15 16.37 -6.67
N ASP A 234 -7.04 17.70 -6.80
CA ASP A 234 -8.12 18.59 -7.25
C ASP A 234 -9.40 18.50 -6.38
N ALA A 235 -9.26 18.14 -5.08
CA ALA A 235 -10.37 17.87 -4.18
C ALA A 235 -10.21 18.49 -2.77
N HIS A 236 -9.31 19.46 -2.60
CA HIS A 236 -8.90 20.02 -1.31
C HIS A 236 -10.06 20.41 -0.39
N GLU A 237 -11.07 21.12 -0.92
CA GLU A 237 -12.22 21.62 -0.14
C GLU A 237 -13.03 20.45 0.43
N ASP A 238 -13.28 19.41 -0.38
CA ASP A 238 -14.06 18.25 0.06
C ASP A 238 -13.26 17.35 1.00
N VAL A 239 -11.93 17.22 0.82
CA VAL A 239 -11.07 16.48 1.76
C VAL A 239 -11.14 17.14 3.14
N VAL A 240 -10.93 18.46 3.22
CA VAL A 240 -11.02 19.19 4.50
C VAL A 240 -12.42 19.08 5.12
N ARG A 241 -13.46 19.32 4.32
CA ARG A 241 -14.83 19.21 4.80
C ARG A 241 -15.16 17.84 5.39
N ILE A 242 -14.73 16.76 4.72
CA ILE A 242 -14.97 15.40 5.21
C ILE A 242 -14.17 15.11 6.49
N LEU A 243 -12.92 15.61 6.57
CA LEU A 243 -12.13 15.49 7.79
C LEU A 243 -12.79 16.22 8.96
N ASP A 244 -13.34 17.42 8.74
CA ASP A 244 -14.07 18.18 9.77
C ASP A 244 -15.34 17.46 10.20
N GLU A 245 -16.14 16.96 9.25
CA GLU A 245 -17.41 16.26 9.51
C GLU A 245 -17.19 14.95 10.28
N GLU A 246 -16.18 14.17 9.93
CA GLU A 246 -15.88 12.89 10.58
C GLU A 246 -14.99 13.05 11.83
N GLY A 247 -14.29 14.17 11.96
CA GLY A 247 -13.23 14.40 12.94
C GLY A 247 -11.94 13.71 12.51
N ALA A 248 -10.93 14.49 12.13
CA ALA A 248 -9.64 13.98 11.67
C ALA A 248 -8.98 13.07 12.72
N PRO A 249 -8.30 11.98 12.32
CA PRO A 249 -7.43 11.24 13.21
C PRO A 249 -6.29 12.11 13.75
N GLU A 250 -5.83 11.80 14.96
CA GLU A 250 -4.74 12.56 15.61
C GLU A 250 -3.46 12.64 14.74
N ARG A 251 -3.22 11.62 13.95
CA ARG A 251 -2.08 11.56 13.04
C ARG A 251 -2.58 11.48 11.61
N THR A 252 -2.48 12.58 10.89
CA THR A 252 -2.92 12.70 9.50
C THR A 252 -1.78 13.24 8.64
N VAL A 253 -1.58 12.64 7.48
CA VAL A 253 -0.53 13.00 6.52
C VAL A 253 -1.16 13.20 5.15
N PHE A 254 -0.95 14.37 4.57
CA PHE A 254 -1.19 14.60 3.14
C PHE A 254 0.09 14.23 2.39
N HIS A 255 0.05 13.16 1.62
CA HIS A 255 1.19 12.80 0.80
C HIS A 255 1.24 13.63 -0.49
N CYS A 256 2.43 13.84 -1.05
CA CYS A 256 2.61 14.60 -2.31
C CYS A 256 1.81 15.92 -2.33
N TYR A 257 1.85 16.66 -1.22
CA TYR A 257 1.03 17.84 -0.96
C TYR A 257 1.07 18.85 -2.12
N SER A 258 -0.11 19.18 -2.67
CA SER A 258 -0.27 20.10 -3.81
C SER A 258 -1.03 21.39 -3.47
N GLY A 259 -1.43 21.58 -2.20
CA GLY A 259 -2.17 22.74 -1.73
C GLY A 259 -1.30 23.98 -1.53
N GLY A 260 -1.96 25.13 -1.39
CA GLY A 260 -1.32 26.41 -1.05
C GLY A 260 -1.09 26.58 0.45
N PRO A 261 -0.50 27.74 0.86
CA PRO A 261 -0.23 28.02 2.28
C PRO A 261 -1.50 28.12 3.12
N GLU A 262 -2.64 28.46 2.54
CA GLU A 262 -3.94 28.53 3.23
C GLU A 262 -4.40 27.14 3.66
N LEU A 263 -4.32 26.15 2.76
CA LEU A 263 -4.65 24.77 3.09
C LEU A 263 -3.65 24.19 4.10
N ALA A 264 -2.36 24.53 3.97
CA ALA A 264 -1.35 24.12 4.94
C ALA A 264 -1.63 24.67 6.36
N ALA A 265 -2.15 25.89 6.47
CA ALA A 265 -2.57 26.46 7.75
C ALA A 265 -3.74 25.67 8.36
N ILE A 266 -4.76 25.32 7.56
CA ILE A 266 -5.90 24.51 8.00
C ILE A 266 -5.44 23.12 8.46
N CYS A 267 -4.54 22.47 7.72
CA CYS A 267 -4.02 21.15 8.08
C CYS A 267 -3.17 21.13 9.35
N ASN A 268 -2.76 22.31 9.85
CA ASN A 268 -1.92 22.43 11.06
C ASN A 268 -2.74 22.78 12.32
N GLU A 269 -4.03 23.01 12.19
CA GLU A 269 -4.98 23.23 13.30
C GLU A 269 -5.53 21.90 13.83
#